data_5d2da0417671ebe354ee56b6fd92589e
#
_entry.id   5d2da0417671ebe354ee56b6fd92589e
#
_cell.length_a   1.000
_cell.length_b   1.000
_cell.length_c   1.000
_cell.angle_alpha   90.00
_cell.angle_beta   90.00
_cell.angle_gamma   90.00
#
_symmetry.space_group_name_H-M   'P 1'
#
loop_
_entity.id
_entity.type
_entity.pdbx_description
1 polymer ?
#
loop_
_entity_poly.entity_id
_entity_poly.type
_entity_poly.pdbx_seq_one_letter_code
_entity_poly.pdbx_strand_id
1 'polypeptide(L)'
;MKFEETSPLPIDDYMRDDQLLKVTTAQPWYADLVYIVAGYVPEGADKRKLAHDSRFYLWDDPYLYKLCADGLLHCCILACEVPQVLDRCHASSYGGHYGAYRIHAKIGQSGFYWPTMYEDAKEFVRRCPRCQRQGEYKSKRCYATHKQSPA
;
A
#
# COMPACT_ATOMS: atom_id res chain seq x y z
N MET A 1 -18.39 61.04 12.51
CA MET A 1 -18.22 59.60 12.56
C MET A 1 -17.17 59.26 11.52
N LYS A 2 -15.97 58.92 11.99
CA LYS A 2 -14.87 58.48 11.13
C LYS A 2 -14.98 56.94 11.05
N PHE A 3 -15.18 56.43 9.84
CA PHE A 3 -15.06 55.00 9.55
C PHE A 3 -13.55 54.66 9.57
N GLU A 4 -13.12 53.89 10.54
CA GLU A 4 -11.81 53.26 10.53
C GLU A 4 -11.80 52.20 9.45
N GLU A 5 -10.99 52.40 8.44
CA GLU A 5 -10.61 51.43 7.45
C GLU A 5 -9.85 50.31 8.16
N THR A 6 -10.54 49.18 8.37
CA THR A 6 -9.91 47.95 8.81
C THR A 6 -9.03 47.42 7.66
N SER A 7 -7.73 47.54 7.80
CA SER A 7 -6.76 46.90 6.91
C SER A 7 -7.11 45.44 6.75
N PRO A 8 -7.17 44.92 5.52
CA PRO A 8 -7.27 43.46 5.33
C PRO A 8 -6.02 42.81 5.93
N LEU A 9 -6.25 41.82 6.78
CA LEU A 9 -5.19 40.96 7.30
C LEU A 9 -4.37 40.44 6.12
N PRO A 10 -3.01 40.41 6.21
CA PRO A 10 -2.21 39.76 5.19
C PRO A 10 -2.66 38.34 5.12
N ILE A 11 -3.24 37.96 4.00
CA ILE A 11 -3.39 36.56 3.62
C ILE A 11 -1.96 36.06 3.48
N ASP A 12 -1.53 35.33 4.49
CA ASP A 12 -0.23 34.64 4.46
C ASP A 12 -0.36 33.57 3.37
N ASP A 13 -0.01 33.94 2.16
CA ASP A 13 0.03 33.11 0.97
C ASP A 13 1.21 32.12 1.10
N TYR A 14 1.19 31.36 2.21
CA TYR A 14 2.20 30.34 2.51
C TYR A 14 1.75 28.96 2.03
N MET A 15 0.98 28.90 0.99
CA MET A 15 0.91 27.74 0.13
C MET A 15 2.06 27.87 -0.86
N ARG A 16 3.21 27.30 -0.49
CA ARG A 16 4.30 27.09 -1.45
C ARG A 16 3.74 26.24 -2.58
N ASP A 17 3.58 26.85 -3.73
CA ASP A 17 3.19 26.19 -4.99
C ASP A 17 4.04 24.97 -5.32
N ASP A 18 5.26 24.92 -4.78
CA ASP A 18 6.20 23.79 -4.93
C ASP A 18 5.69 22.49 -4.31
N GLN A 19 4.71 22.52 -3.42
CA GLN A 19 4.11 21.31 -2.84
C GLN A 19 2.91 20.80 -3.65
N LEU A 20 2.27 21.66 -4.41
CA LEU A 20 1.19 21.28 -5.33
C LEU A 20 1.71 20.67 -6.64
N LEU A 21 2.98 20.90 -6.99
CA LEU A 21 3.60 20.40 -8.21
C LEU A 21 4.35 19.09 -8.03
N LYS A 22 4.38 18.51 -6.84
CA LYS A 22 4.72 17.09 -6.66
C LYS A 22 3.50 16.18 -6.95
N VAL A 23 2.75 16.49 -7.96
CA VAL A 23 2.02 15.47 -8.70
C VAL A 23 3.11 14.57 -9.27
N THR A 24 3.33 13.45 -8.62
CA THR A 24 4.14 12.39 -9.17
C THR A 24 3.58 12.09 -10.55
N THR A 25 4.30 12.48 -11.59
CA THR A 25 4.01 12.17 -12.99
C THR A 25 4.13 10.66 -13.26
N ALA A 26 4.43 9.87 -12.22
CA ALA A 26 4.39 8.43 -12.28
C ALA A 26 2.94 7.97 -12.44
N GLN A 27 2.63 7.48 -13.62
CA GLN A 27 1.35 6.89 -13.94
C GLN A 27 1.05 5.75 -12.94
N PRO A 28 -0.16 5.68 -12.34
CA PRO A 28 -0.52 4.59 -11.46
C PRO A 28 -0.33 3.23 -12.15
N TRP A 29 0.10 2.21 -11.40
CA TRP A 29 0.27 0.85 -11.94
C TRP A 29 -1.02 0.29 -12.57
N TYR A 30 -2.16 0.80 -12.16
CA TYR A 30 -3.49 0.39 -12.64
C TYR A 30 -4.07 1.30 -13.74
N ALA A 31 -3.31 2.24 -14.26
CA ALA A 31 -3.82 3.21 -15.24
C ALA A 31 -4.45 2.54 -16.46
N ASP A 32 -3.79 1.51 -17.00
CA ASP A 32 -4.31 0.77 -18.16
C ASP A 32 -5.63 0.05 -17.84
N LEU A 33 -5.78 -0.45 -16.62
CA LEU A 33 -7.01 -1.09 -16.16
C LEU A 33 -8.16 -0.07 -16.07
N VAL A 34 -7.88 1.14 -15.57
CA VAL A 34 -8.89 2.22 -15.53
C VAL A 34 -9.38 2.56 -16.92
N TYR A 35 -8.47 2.72 -17.89
CA TYR A 35 -8.85 3.00 -19.28
C TYR A 35 -9.78 1.93 -19.85
N ILE A 36 -9.51 0.66 -19.59
CA ILE A 36 -10.30 -0.45 -20.09
C ILE A 36 -11.66 -0.54 -19.41
N VAL A 37 -11.68 -0.42 -18.10
CA VAL A 37 -12.92 -0.45 -17.30
C VAL A 37 -13.81 0.75 -17.66
N ALA A 38 -13.22 1.90 -17.99
CA ALA A 38 -13.92 3.07 -18.50
C ALA A 38 -14.33 2.97 -20.00
N GLY A 39 -14.01 1.85 -20.67
CA GLY A 39 -14.39 1.61 -22.06
C GLY A 39 -13.36 2.05 -23.09
N TYR A 40 -12.19 2.51 -22.66
CA TYR A 40 -11.08 2.89 -23.54
C TYR A 40 -10.15 1.70 -23.76
N VAL A 41 -9.98 1.25 -24.99
CA VAL A 41 -9.04 0.19 -25.33
C VAL A 41 -7.87 0.80 -26.10
N PRO A 42 -6.65 0.83 -25.52
CA PRO A 42 -5.48 1.37 -26.22
C PRO A 42 -5.12 0.53 -27.45
N GLU A 43 -4.71 1.20 -28.51
CA GLU A 43 -4.20 0.53 -29.71
C GLU A 43 -2.91 -0.25 -29.39
N GLY A 44 -2.83 -1.50 -29.85
CA GLY A 44 -1.66 -2.35 -29.65
C GLY A 44 -1.63 -3.18 -28.35
N ALA A 45 -2.58 -2.99 -27.44
CA ALA A 45 -2.69 -3.83 -26.25
C ALA A 45 -3.35 -5.19 -26.55
N ASP A 46 -2.96 -6.23 -25.80
CA ASP A 46 -3.66 -7.51 -25.86
C ASP A 46 -5.05 -7.38 -25.24
N LYS A 47 -6.01 -7.05 -26.09
CA LYS A 47 -7.42 -6.80 -25.73
C LYS A 47 -8.05 -7.96 -24.96
N ARG A 48 -7.64 -9.20 -25.26
CA ARG A 48 -8.21 -10.40 -24.62
C ARG A 48 -7.74 -10.53 -23.17
N LYS A 49 -6.44 -10.36 -22.94
CA LYS A 49 -5.86 -10.42 -21.60
C LYS A 49 -6.39 -9.29 -20.73
N LEU A 50 -6.39 -8.08 -21.24
CA LEU A 50 -6.89 -6.91 -20.54
C LEU A 50 -8.38 -7.00 -20.23
N ALA A 51 -9.20 -7.46 -21.18
CA ALA A 51 -10.63 -7.70 -20.95
C ALA A 51 -10.88 -8.82 -19.94
N HIS A 52 -10.02 -9.84 -19.89
CA HIS A 52 -10.10 -10.89 -18.89
C HIS A 52 -9.76 -10.37 -17.49
N ASP A 53 -8.69 -9.61 -17.38
CA ASP A 53 -8.22 -9.09 -16.09
C ASP A 53 -9.14 -7.98 -15.55
N SER A 54 -9.67 -7.14 -16.43
CA SER A 54 -10.59 -6.05 -16.08
C SER A 54 -11.92 -6.50 -15.45
N ARG A 55 -12.35 -7.75 -15.68
CA ARG A 55 -13.59 -8.29 -15.08
C ARG A 55 -13.60 -8.29 -13.55
N PHE A 56 -12.44 -8.31 -12.93
CA PHE A 56 -12.30 -8.31 -11.48
C PHE A 56 -12.10 -6.92 -10.90
N TYR A 57 -12.16 -5.88 -11.73
CA TYR A 57 -11.95 -4.50 -11.32
C TYR A 57 -13.22 -3.68 -11.53
N LEU A 58 -13.47 -2.79 -10.59
CA LEU A 58 -14.55 -1.81 -10.61
C LEU A 58 -13.97 -0.41 -10.45
N TRP A 59 -14.28 0.46 -11.42
CA TRP A 59 -13.93 1.87 -11.33
C TRP A 59 -15.08 2.66 -10.70
N ASP A 60 -14.79 3.33 -9.60
CA ASP A 60 -15.67 4.29 -8.93
C ASP A 60 -14.85 5.55 -8.65
N ASP A 61 -14.97 6.52 -9.55
CA ASP A 61 -14.12 7.72 -9.57
C ASP A 61 -14.03 8.38 -8.19
N PRO A 62 -12.84 8.62 -7.67
CA PRO A 62 -11.49 8.48 -8.25
C PRO A 62 -10.77 7.17 -7.91
N TYR A 63 -11.44 6.13 -7.47
CA TYR A 63 -10.84 4.90 -6.96
C TYR A 63 -11.09 3.70 -7.84
N LEU A 64 -10.07 2.86 -7.98
CA LEU A 64 -10.19 1.54 -8.56
C LEU A 64 -10.28 0.48 -7.45
N TYR A 65 -11.25 -0.42 -7.57
CA TYR A 65 -11.44 -1.54 -6.66
C TYR A 65 -11.19 -2.86 -7.36
N LYS A 66 -10.65 -3.83 -6.63
CA LYS A 66 -10.50 -5.20 -7.09
C LYS A 66 -11.39 -6.13 -6.30
N LEU A 67 -12.14 -6.96 -6.99
CA LEU A 67 -12.83 -8.10 -6.40
C LEU A 67 -11.82 -9.21 -6.12
N CYS A 68 -11.55 -9.49 -4.86
CA CYS A 68 -10.62 -10.53 -4.42
C CYS A 68 -11.31 -11.87 -4.20
N ALA A 69 -10.49 -12.92 -3.96
CA ALA A 69 -10.98 -14.28 -3.76
C ALA A 69 -11.87 -14.46 -2.51
N ASP A 70 -11.79 -13.54 -1.56
CA ASP A 70 -12.66 -13.47 -0.39
C ASP A 70 -14.08 -12.95 -0.69
N GLY A 71 -14.34 -12.56 -1.94
CA GLY A 71 -15.61 -11.97 -2.37
C GLY A 71 -15.78 -10.49 -1.99
N LEU A 72 -14.75 -9.85 -1.46
CA LEU A 72 -14.78 -8.44 -1.07
C LEU A 72 -14.08 -7.55 -2.11
N LEU A 73 -14.54 -6.30 -2.19
CA LEU A 73 -13.90 -5.27 -2.99
C LEU A 73 -12.79 -4.60 -2.17
N HIS A 74 -11.58 -4.62 -2.70
CA HIS A 74 -10.41 -4.00 -2.10
C HIS A 74 -9.98 -2.78 -2.92
N CYS A 75 -9.72 -1.66 -2.24
CA CYS A 75 -9.25 -0.44 -2.88
C CYS A 75 -7.81 -0.60 -3.38
N CYS A 76 -7.59 -0.34 -4.67
CA CYS A 76 -6.26 -0.31 -5.25
C CYS A 76 -5.54 0.97 -4.83
N ILE A 77 -4.38 0.83 -4.20
CA ILE A 77 -3.59 1.96 -3.72
C ILE A 77 -2.41 2.27 -4.64
N LEU A 78 -1.94 3.50 -4.58
CA LEU A 78 -0.79 3.97 -5.33
C LEU A 78 0.52 3.43 -4.74
N ALA A 79 1.54 3.29 -5.58
CA ALA A 79 2.86 2.82 -5.14
C ALA A 79 3.48 3.70 -4.03
N CYS A 80 3.18 5.01 -4.03
CA CYS A 80 3.65 5.94 -3.00
C CYS A 80 2.97 5.74 -1.64
N GLU A 81 1.80 5.12 -1.58
CA GLU A 81 1.05 4.85 -0.35
C GLU A 81 1.46 3.52 0.30
N VAL A 82 2.02 2.60 -0.47
CA VAL A 82 2.42 1.25 -0.03
C VAL A 82 3.31 1.27 1.22
N PRO A 83 4.38 2.09 1.32
CA PRO A 83 5.22 2.10 2.51
C PRO A 83 4.47 2.44 3.80
N GLN A 84 3.53 3.37 3.75
CA GLN A 84 2.73 3.78 4.91
C GLN A 84 1.78 2.66 5.36
N VAL A 85 1.17 1.96 4.42
CA VAL A 85 0.29 0.82 4.71
C VAL A 85 1.08 -0.33 5.32
N LEU A 86 2.25 -0.65 4.78
CA LEU A 86 3.13 -1.67 5.31
C LEU A 86 3.59 -1.35 6.74
N ASP A 87 3.99 -0.11 7.00
CA ASP A 87 4.40 0.33 8.33
C ASP A 87 3.28 0.18 9.36
N ARG A 88 2.08 0.65 9.05
CA ARG A 88 0.90 0.51 9.92
C ARG A 88 0.53 -0.93 10.19
N CYS A 89 0.62 -1.81 9.20
CA CYS A 89 0.31 -3.23 9.35
C CYS A 89 1.40 -3.98 10.10
N HIS A 90 2.66 -3.53 10.03
CA HIS A 90 3.80 -4.15 10.68
C HIS A 90 4.00 -3.69 12.12
N ALA A 91 3.96 -2.38 12.36
CA ALA A 91 4.14 -1.76 13.68
C ALA A 91 2.78 -1.54 14.35
N SER A 92 2.12 -2.62 14.76
CA SER A 92 0.89 -2.50 15.54
C SER A 92 1.19 -2.00 16.95
N SER A 93 0.33 -1.11 17.48
CA SER A 93 0.41 -0.56 18.85
C SER A 93 0.41 -1.62 19.95
N TYR A 94 0.00 -2.84 19.65
CA TYR A 94 -0.04 -3.99 20.55
C TYR A 94 1.20 -4.91 20.43
N GLY A 95 2.33 -4.38 20.03
CA GLY A 95 3.63 -5.02 20.23
C GLY A 95 4.01 -6.10 19.22
N GLY A 96 3.39 -6.16 18.06
CA GLY A 96 3.67 -7.21 17.11
C GLY A 96 4.38 -6.74 15.85
N HIS A 97 5.69 -6.96 15.76
CA HIS A 97 6.35 -7.03 14.47
C HIS A 97 5.96 -8.37 13.81
N TYR A 98 4.94 -8.32 12.96
CA TYR A 98 4.41 -9.52 12.32
C TYR A 98 5.25 -9.93 11.10
N GLY A 99 5.30 -11.24 10.84
CA GLY A 99 5.89 -11.77 9.61
C GLY A 99 5.06 -11.42 8.36
N ALA A 100 5.68 -11.59 7.18
CA ALA A 100 5.10 -11.20 5.89
C ALA A 100 3.67 -11.74 5.65
N TYR A 101 3.41 -12.98 6.01
CA TYR A 101 2.08 -13.59 5.85
C TYR A 101 0.99 -12.84 6.64
N ARG A 102 1.28 -12.51 7.91
CA ARG A 102 0.33 -11.78 8.75
C ARG A 102 0.13 -10.34 8.30
N ILE A 103 1.18 -9.69 7.80
CA ILE A 103 1.08 -8.34 7.22
C ILE A 103 0.19 -8.38 5.99
N HIS A 104 0.42 -9.33 5.08
CA HIS A 104 -0.42 -9.51 3.89
C HIS A 104 -1.90 -9.73 4.26
N ALA A 105 -2.18 -10.59 5.24
CA ALA A 105 -3.54 -10.80 5.73
C ALA A 105 -4.16 -9.53 6.32
N LYS A 106 -3.41 -8.73 7.08
CA LYS A 106 -3.87 -7.45 7.63
C LYS A 106 -4.15 -6.42 6.55
N ILE A 107 -3.33 -6.34 5.51
CA ILE A 107 -3.57 -5.46 4.37
C ILE A 107 -4.91 -5.81 3.72
N GLY A 108 -5.16 -7.09 3.45
CA GLY A 108 -6.44 -7.56 2.93
C GLY A 108 -7.61 -7.21 3.85
N GLN A 109 -7.50 -7.44 5.15
CA GLN A 109 -8.52 -7.07 6.16
C GLN A 109 -8.78 -5.56 6.21
N SER A 110 -7.75 -4.74 5.91
CA SER A 110 -7.90 -3.29 5.82
C SER A 110 -8.55 -2.82 4.51
N GLY A 111 -8.83 -3.72 3.59
CA GLY A 111 -9.50 -3.44 2.32
C GLY A 111 -8.59 -2.80 1.26
N PHE A 112 -7.29 -3.01 1.32
CA PHE A 112 -6.33 -2.52 0.34
C PHE A 112 -5.80 -3.63 -0.56
N TYR A 113 -5.44 -3.26 -1.78
CA TYR A 113 -4.86 -4.15 -2.76
C TYR A 113 -3.81 -3.48 -3.65
N TRP A 114 -2.74 -4.20 -3.94
CA TRP A 114 -1.82 -3.99 -5.06
C TRP A 114 -1.17 -5.33 -5.44
N PRO A 115 -0.69 -5.52 -6.67
CA PRO A 115 -0.27 -6.84 -7.16
C PRO A 115 0.88 -7.49 -6.40
N THR A 116 1.81 -6.70 -5.86
CA THR A 116 3.04 -7.16 -5.20
C THR A 116 2.94 -7.14 -3.67
N MET A 117 1.72 -7.14 -3.09
CA MET A 117 1.49 -7.04 -1.64
C MET A 117 2.35 -7.99 -0.80
N TYR A 118 2.41 -9.26 -1.21
CA TYR A 118 3.13 -10.27 -0.45
C TYR A 118 4.65 -10.09 -0.52
N GLU A 119 5.17 -9.80 -1.72
CA GLU A 119 6.60 -9.58 -1.94
C GLU A 119 7.08 -8.32 -1.21
N ASP A 120 6.31 -7.25 -1.27
CA ASP A 120 6.60 -6.00 -0.56
C ASP A 120 6.57 -6.19 0.96
N ALA A 121 5.59 -6.93 1.48
CA ALA A 121 5.52 -7.30 2.89
C ALA A 121 6.73 -8.13 3.33
N LYS A 122 7.16 -9.08 2.52
CA LYS A 122 8.33 -9.91 2.76
C LYS A 122 9.62 -9.09 2.80
N GLU A 123 9.80 -8.21 1.83
CA GLU A 123 10.96 -7.32 1.78
C GLU A 123 10.97 -6.33 2.96
N PHE A 124 9.81 -5.81 3.33
CA PHE A 124 9.65 -4.90 4.47
C PHE A 124 10.08 -5.58 5.79
N VAL A 125 9.63 -6.81 6.04
CA VAL A 125 10.03 -7.61 7.22
C VAL A 125 11.53 -7.89 7.21
N ARG A 126 12.09 -8.21 6.03
CA ARG A 126 13.52 -8.49 5.88
C ARG A 126 14.40 -7.30 6.24
N ARG A 127 13.93 -6.08 5.99
CA ARG A 127 14.63 -4.85 6.34
C ARG A 127 14.41 -4.40 7.78
N CYS A 128 13.45 -4.96 8.49
CA CYS A 128 13.14 -4.57 9.86
C CYS A 128 14.17 -5.10 10.87
N PRO A 129 14.93 -4.23 11.58
CA PRO A 129 15.97 -4.67 12.52
C PRO A 129 15.41 -5.48 13.70
N ARG A 130 14.18 -5.20 14.14
CA ARG A 130 13.51 -5.93 15.22
C ARG A 130 13.16 -7.35 14.80
N CYS A 131 12.62 -7.51 13.60
CA CYS A 131 12.27 -8.82 13.06
C CYS A 131 13.51 -9.68 12.84
N GLN A 132 14.61 -9.10 12.37
CA GLN A 132 15.86 -9.82 12.15
C GLN A 132 16.45 -10.32 13.47
N ARG A 133 16.48 -9.50 14.51
CA ARG A 133 16.94 -9.93 15.85
C ARG A 133 16.10 -11.05 16.45
N GLN A 134 14.79 -11.03 16.29
CA GLN A 134 13.91 -12.11 16.73
C GLN A 134 14.11 -13.40 15.94
N GLY A 135 14.41 -13.31 14.66
CA GLY A 135 14.74 -14.45 13.79
C GLY A 135 15.99 -15.18 14.26
N GLU A 136 17.04 -14.44 14.60
CA GLU A 136 18.28 -15.02 15.16
C GLU A 136 18.04 -15.73 16.51
N TYR A 137 17.22 -15.15 17.37
CA TYR A 137 16.88 -15.77 18.66
C TYR A 137 16.12 -17.07 18.50
N LYS A 138 15.16 -17.16 17.58
CA LYS A 138 14.44 -18.40 17.27
C LYS A 138 15.36 -19.46 16.70
N SER A 139 16.29 -19.10 15.83
CA SER A 139 17.28 -19.99 15.27
C SER A 139 18.18 -20.59 16.36
N LYS A 140 18.70 -19.75 17.26
CA LYS A 140 19.52 -20.21 18.39
C LYS A 140 18.76 -21.16 19.34
N ARG A 141 17.48 -20.92 19.56
CA ARG A 141 16.65 -21.79 20.43
C ARG A 141 16.39 -23.16 19.83
N CYS A 142 16.23 -23.25 18.51
CA CYS A 142 16.07 -24.55 17.84
C CYS A 142 17.35 -25.39 17.90
N TYR A 143 18.53 -24.79 17.88
CA TYR A 143 19.80 -25.50 18.02
C TYR A 143 20.08 -25.95 19.46
N ALA A 144 19.57 -25.26 20.48
CA ALA A 144 19.77 -25.61 21.88
C ALA A 144 18.97 -26.86 22.32
N THR A 145 17.84 -27.12 21.69
CA THR A 145 16.99 -28.30 21.98
C THR A 145 17.50 -29.60 21.37
N HIS A 146 18.41 -29.56 20.40
CA HIS A 146 18.95 -30.74 19.74
C HIS A 146 20.24 -31.30 20.41
N LYS A 147 20.75 -30.64 21.46
CA LYS A 147 21.99 -31.08 22.16
C LYS A 147 21.76 -31.87 23.46
N GLN A 148 20.55 -32.32 23.73
CA GLN A 148 20.30 -33.27 24.82
C GLN A 148 19.95 -34.64 24.23
N SER A 149 20.95 -35.33 23.73
CA SER A 149 20.94 -36.81 23.69
C SER A 149 21.60 -37.26 24.98
N PRO A 150 20.92 -37.99 25.85
CA PRO A 150 21.59 -38.73 26.93
C PRO A 150 22.33 -39.89 26.34
N ALA A 151 23.54 -40.03 26.74
CA ALA A 151 24.32 -41.22 26.55
C ALA A 151 23.70 -42.41 27.31
#